data_d3b44082938a15f725b52c17c9022ebf
#
_entry.id   d3b44082938a15f725b52c17c9022ebf
#
_cell.length_a   1.000
_cell.length_b   1.000
_cell.length_c   1.000
_cell.angle_alpha   90.00
_cell.angle_beta   90.00
_cell.angle_gamma   90.00
#
_symmetry.space_group_name_H-M   'P 1'
#
loop_
_entity.id
_entity.type
_entity.pdbx_description
1 polymer ?
#
loop_
_entity_poly.entity_id
_entity_poly.type
_entity_poly.pdbx_seq_one_letter_code
_entity_poly.pdbx_strand_id
1 'polypeptide(L)'
;MDKSLIDKAKRTDISVLNLKFKKEGNYYRSEEHSSLLFKIGKNGFWVYDWNSQQSKGDIIKFVMEYYSKSFVEAVEFLTGENTNVSINIETLTHKQEQKQLQMPSKANNMHRAIAYLNKTRKIKQATIQYLIDKKLMYQDNKGNCVFVWRDLEGKEIGAELNGTLTSKRFKGIAPGSAWGHGFNIKSGTVETIYFFESTIDLLSFTNLQKCSNCILISMAGLKKEVVFNYIKLYKDSEIVMCVDNDSAADEFIKINNFDKYKRMIPKSKDFNEDLKMLKSTMHNS
;
A
#
# COMPACT_ATOMS: atom_id res chain seq x y z
N MET A 1 -24.82 -20.08 3.04
CA MET A 1 -24.95 -19.80 1.58
C MET A 1 -24.66 -21.09 0.84
N ASP A 2 -25.46 -21.40 -0.17
CA ASP A 2 -25.29 -22.62 -0.95
C ASP A 2 -23.95 -22.59 -1.72
N LYS A 3 -23.24 -23.72 -1.73
CA LYS A 3 -21.97 -23.88 -2.44
C LYS A 3 -22.15 -23.65 -3.96
N SER A 4 -23.30 -24.03 -4.51
CA SER A 4 -23.59 -23.84 -5.94
C SER A 4 -23.66 -22.37 -6.33
N LEU A 5 -24.20 -21.50 -5.45
CA LEU A 5 -24.27 -20.05 -5.66
C LEU A 5 -22.89 -19.39 -5.59
N ILE A 6 -22.04 -19.85 -4.68
CA ILE A 6 -20.65 -19.40 -4.58
C ILE A 6 -19.86 -19.79 -5.85
N ASP A 7 -20.02 -21.02 -6.32
CA ASP A 7 -19.36 -21.49 -7.54
C ASP A 7 -19.89 -20.74 -8.78
N LYS A 8 -21.18 -20.42 -8.82
CA LYS A 8 -21.79 -19.56 -9.85
C LYS A 8 -21.14 -18.17 -9.83
N ALA A 9 -21.05 -17.54 -8.66
CA ALA A 9 -20.40 -16.23 -8.51
C ALA A 9 -18.94 -16.24 -9.00
N LYS A 10 -18.17 -17.29 -8.69
CA LYS A 10 -16.78 -17.43 -9.14
C LYS A 10 -16.61 -17.63 -10.65
N ARG A 11 -17.66 -18.08 -11.34
CA ARG A 11 -17.67 -18.26 -12.80
C ARG A 11 -18.28 -17.08 -13.55
N THR A 12 -18.88 -16.13 -12.84
CA THR A 12 -19.49 -14.95 -13.46
C THR A 12 -18.47 -14.17 -14.27
N ASP A 13 -18.80 -13.81 -15.49
CA ASP A 13 -17.89 -13.10 -16.39
C ASP A 13 -17.47 -11.74 -15.82
N ILE A 14 -16.21 -11.37 -16.05
CA ILE A 14 -15.65 -10.11 -15.53
C ILE A 14 -16.30 -8.85 -16.12
N SER A 15 -17.08 -8.97 -17.19
CA SER A 15 -17.83 -7.83 -17.75
C SER A 15 -18.82 -7.21 -16.76
N VAL A 16 -19.29 -7.97 -15.75
CA VAL A 16 -20.16 -7.44 -14.68
C VAL A 16 -19.46 -6.45 -13.75
N LEU A 17 -18.13 -6.38 -13.80
CA LEU A 17 -17.34 -5.47 -12.96
C LEU A 17 -17.36 -4.01 -13.44
N ASN A 18 -18.01 -3.70 -14.57
CA ASN A 18 -18.03 -2.36 -15.16
C ASN A 18 -16.63 -1.71 -15.33
N LEU A 19 -15.61 -2.55 -15.49
CA LEU A 19 -14.24 -2.15 -15.81
C LEU A 19 -13.93 -2.49 -17.26
N LYS A 20 -13.11 -1.67 -17.90
CA LYS A 20 -12.64 -1.96 -19.25
C LYS A 20 -11.43 -2.89 -19.19
N PHE A 21 -11.44 -3.92 -20.04
CA PHE A 21 -10.37 -4.90 -20.09
C PHE A 21 -9.82 -5.07 -21.51
N LYS A 22 -8.49 -5.10 -21.62
CA LYS A 22 -7.78 -5.49 -22.82
C LYS A 22 -7.28 -6.92 -22.68
N LYS A 23 -7.62 -7.79 -23.64
CA LYS A 23 -7.12 -9.16 -23.65
C LYS A 23 -5.66 -9.23 -24.07
N GLU A 24 -4.82 -9.86 -23.27
CA GLU A 24 -3.38 -10.06 -23.48
C GLU A 24 -3.05 -11.55 -23.31
N GLY A 25 -3.14 -12.34 -24.40
CA GLY A 25 -2.98 -13.79 -24.36
C GLY A 25 -4.03 -14.45 -23.44
N ASN A 26 -3.60 -15.08 -22.35
CA ASN A 26 -4.48 -15.74 -21.38
C ASN A 26 -4.94 -14.81 -20.24
N TYR A 27 -4.62 -13.53 -20.29
CA TYR A 27 -4.96 -12.54 -19.27
C TYR A 27 -5.86 -11.45 -19.85
N TYR A 28 -6.58 -10.81 -18.95
CA TYR A 28 -7.38 -9.62 -19.19
C TYR A 28 -6.82 -8.52 -18.28
N ARG A 29 -6.17 -7.52 -18.88
CA ARG A 29 -5.61 -6.37 -18.17
C ARG A 29 -6.64 -5.26 -18.09
N SER A 30 -6.84 -4.69 -16.89
CA SER A 30 -7.67 -3.49 -16.77
C SER A 30 -7.01 -2.31 -17.48
N GLU A 31 -7.81 -1.55 -18.23
CA GLU A 31 -7.35 -0.32 -18.88
C GLU A 31 -7.21 0.82 -17.86
N GLU A 32 -8.03 0.80 -16.80
CA GLU A 32 -8.01 1.77 -15.73
C GLU A 32 -6.88 1.48 -14.70
N HIS A 33 -6.58 0.20 -14.48
CA HIS A 33 -5.56 -0.27 -13.52
C HIS A 33 -4.55 -1.17 -14.20
N SER A 34 -3.50 -0.60 -14.77
CA SER A 34 -2.50 -1.35 -15.57
C SER A 34 -1.82 -2.52 -14.85
N SER A 35 -1.81 -2.53 -13.51
CA SER A 35 -1.28 -3.62 -12.68
C SER A 35 -2.30 -4.69 -12.28
N LEU A 36 -3.60 -4.50 -12.64
CA LEU A 36 -4.68 -5.43 -12.37
C LEU A 36 -4.87 -6.38 -13.54
N LEU A 37 -4.73 -7.66 -13.28
CA LEU A 37 -4.89 -8.74 -14.25
C LEU A 37 -5.96 -9.71 -13.79
N PHE A 38 -6.80 -10.18 -14.72
CA PHE A 38 -7.70 -11.29 -14.53
C PHE A 38 -7.35 -12.44 -15.45
N LYS A 39 -7.63 -13.67 -15.02
CA LYS A 39 -7.56 -14.88 -15.84
C LYS A 39 -8.53 -15.94 -15.34
N ILE A 40 -8.84 -16.90 -16.17
CA ILE A 40 -9.55 -18.11 -15.75
C ILE A 40 -8.53 -19.08 -15.15
N GLY A 41 -8.72 -19.45 -13.89
CA GLY A 41 -7.91 -20.45 -13.18
C GLY A 41 -8.22 -21.87 -13.62
N LYS A 42 -7.45 -22.86 -13.12
CA LYS A 42 -7.57 -24.29 -13.47
C LYS A 42 -8.98 -24.87 -13.22
N ASN A 43 -9.73 -24.33 -12.27
CA ASN A 43 -11.08 -24.78 -11.91
C ASN A 43 -12.19 -24.06 -12.70
N GLY A 44 -11.84 -23.26 -13.72
CA GLY A 44 -12.79 -22.45 -14.47
C GLY A 44 -13.35 -21.26 -13.70
N PHE A 45 -12.71 -20.86 -12.60
CA PHE A 45 -13.05 -19.68 -11.80
C PHE A 45 -12.21 -18.49 -12.23
N TRP A 46 -12.80 -17.30 -12.20
CA TRP A 46 -12.04 -16.08 -12.40
C TRP A 46 -11.15 -15.78 -11.18
N VAL A 47 -9.87 -15.56 -11.45
CA VAL A 47 -8.86 -15.15 -10.47
C VAL A 47 -8.19 -13.88 -10.92
N TYR A 48 -7.84 -13.01 -9.96
CA TYR A 48 -7.14 -11.77 -10.22
C TYR A 48 -5.78 -11.73 -9.52
N ASP A 49 -4.90 -10.91 -10.07
CA ASP A 49 -3.62 -10.51 -9.50
C ASP A 49 -3.48 -9.00 -9.68
N TRP A 50 -3.44 -8.27 -8.58
CA TRP A 50 -3.32 -6.82 -8.57
C TRP A 50 -2.00 -6.41 -7.90
N ASN A 51 -0.95 -6.36 -8.70
CA ASN A 51 0.42 -6.17 -8.20
C ASN A 51 0.61 -4.86 -7.42
N SER A 52 0.02 -3.74 -7.85
CA SER A 52 0.15 -2.47 -7.13
C SER A 52 -0.52 -2.49 -5.76
N GLN A 53 -1.59 -3.27 -5.60
CA GLN A 53 -2.32 -3.47 -4.35
C GLN A 53 -1.83 -4.68 -3.56
N GLN A 54 -0.90 -5.47 -4.12
CA GLN A 54 -0.42 -6.74 -3.55
C GLN A 54 -1.58 -7.70 -3.17
N SER A 55 -2.68 -7.58 -3.88
CA SER A 55 -3.87 -8.40 -3.68
C SER A 55 -4.05 -9.39 -4.82
N LYS A 56 -4.45 -10.60 -4.47
CA LYS A 56 -4.81 -11.67 -5.41
C LYS A 56 -5.84 -12.59 -4.80
N GLY A 57 -6.66 -13.19 -5.64
CA GLY A 57 -7.70 -14.09 -5.19
C GLY A 57 -8.69 -14.45 -6.31
N ASP A 58 -9.87 -14.89 -5.91
CA ASP A 58 -10.98 -15.08 -6.83
C ASP A 58 -11.80 -13.80 -7.04
N ILE A 59 -12.71 -13.80 -8.00
CA ILE A 59 -13.53 -12.64 -8.35
C ILE A 59 -14.41 -12.17 -7.18
N ILE A 60 -14.84 -13.06 -6.28
CA ILE A 60 -15.62 -12.66 -5.09
C ILE A 60 -14.76 -11.78 -4.18
N LYS A 61 -13.52 -12.21 -3.89
CA LYS A 61 -12.58 -11.43 -3.11
C LYS A 61 -12.29 -10.08 -3.77
N PHE A 62 -12.14 -10.04 -5.10
CA PHE A 62 -11.97 -8.78 -5.82
C PHE A 62 -13.15 -7.83 -5.60
N VAL A 63 -14.39 -8.32 -5.73
CA VAL A 63 -15.60 -7.51 -5.52
C VAL A 63 -15.70 -7.01 -4.08
N MET A 64 -15.35 -7.84 -3.10
CA MET A 64 -15.29 -7.43 -1.70
C MET A 64 -14.30 -6.28 -1.47
N GLU A 65 -13.12 -6.37 -2.05
CA GLU A 65 -12.05 -5.37 -1.86
C GLU A 65 -12.29 -4.11 -2.68
N TYR A 66 -12.59 -4.26 -3.96
CA TYR A 66 -12.72 -3.14 -4.90
C TYR A 66 -13.99 -2.30 -4.64
N TYR A 67 -15.13 -2.98 -4.42
CA TYR A 67 -16.41 -2.31 -4.19
C TYR A 67 -16.79 -2.19 -2.70
N SER A 68 -15.88 -2.54 -1.79
CA SER A 68 -16.11 -2.49 -0.33
C SER A 68 -17.37 -3.24 0.11
N LYS A 69 -17.64 -4.40 -0.49
CA LYS A 69 -18.80 -5.24 -0.23
C LYS A 69 -18.48 -6.36 0.77
N SER A 70 -19.48 -6.74 1.58
CA SER A 70 -19.42 -7.98 2.34
C SER A 70 -19.41 -9.20 1.41
N PHE A 71 -19.08 -10.38 1.92
CA PHE A 71 -19.08 -11.61 1.12
C PHE A 71 -20.46 -11.88 0.48
N VAL A 72 -21.53 -11.66 1.24
CA VAL A 72 -22.92 -11.86 0.74
C VAL A 72 -23.21 -10.88 -0.38
N GLU A 73 -23.00 -9.60 -0.15
CA GLU A 73 -23.22 -8.55 -1.16
C GLU A 73 -22.34 -8.75 -2.41
N ALA A 74 -21.14 -9.31 -2.26
CA ALA A 74 -20.28 -9.62 -3.39
C ALA A 74 -20.83 -10.79 -4.23
N VAL A 75 -21.36 -11.84 -3.58
CA VAL A 75 -22.01 -12.94 -4.27
C VAL A 75 -23.30 -12.48 -4.97
N GLU A 76 -24.13 -11.67 -4.30
CA GLU A 76 -25.33 -11.07 -4.89
C GLU A 76 -24.99 -10.17 -6.08
N PHE A 77 -23.97 -9.34 -5.95
CA PHE A 77 -23.48 -8.48 -7.04
C PHE A 77 -23.06 -9.30 -8.28
N LEU A 78 -22.35 -10.42 -8.06
CA LEU A 78 -21.85 -11.24 -9.15
C LEU A 78 -22.95 -12.12 -9.78
N THR A 79 -23.91 -12.59 -9.00
CA THR A 79 -24.95 -13.51 -9.49
C THR A 79 -26.24 -12.82 -9.90
N GLY A 80 -26.46 -11.59 -9.44
CA GLY A 80 -27.73 -10.88 -9.61
C GLY A 80 -28.88 -11.43 -8.75
N GLU A 81 -28.59 -12.34 -7.81
CA GLU A 81 -29.59 -13.01 -6.97
C GLU A 81 -29.57 -12.41 -5.56
N ASN A 82 -30.74 -11.98 -5.03
CA ASN A 82 -30.88 -11.57 -3.64
C ASN A 82 -30.87 -12.78 -2.71
N THR A 83 -29.91 -12.85 -1.83
CA THR A 83 -29.84 -13.93 -0.84
C THR A 83 -30.48 -13.46 0.48
N ASN A 84 -31.74 -13.84 0.71
CA ASN A 84 -32.43 -13.63 2.00
C ASN A 84 -31.86 -14.56 3.09
N VAL A 85 -30.56 -14.58 3.31
CA VAL A 85 -29.93 -15.45 4.29
C VAL A 85 -29.34 -14.61 5.41
N SER A 86 -29.97 -14.70 6.60
CA SER A 86 -29.34 -14.29 7.87
C SER A 86 -28.11 -15.20 8.09
N ILE A 87 -26.93 -14.72 7.80
CA ILE A 87 -25.68 -15.46 8.02
C ILE A 87 -25.18 -15.14 9.43
N ASN A 88 -24.98 -16.21 10.21
CA ASN A 88 -24.16 -16.13 11.42
C ASN A 88 -22.72 -15.81 11.00
N ILE A 89 -22.30 -14.56 11.22
CA ILE A 89 -21.02 -13.98 10.74
C ILE A 89 -19.80 -14.68 11.36
N GLU A 90 -20.00 -15.47 12.41
CA GLU A 90 -18.91 -16.11 13.15
C GLU A 90 -18.16 -17.23 12.39
N THR A 91 -18.70 -17.77 11.28
CA THR A 91 -18.08 -18.93 10.62
C THR A 91 -17.35 -18.65 9.32
N LEU A 92 -17.36 -17.40 8.80
CA LEU A 92 -16.73 -17.03 7.52
C LEU A 92 -15.58 -16.02 7.66
N THR A 93 -15.15 -15.70 8.86
CA THR A 93 -13.79 -15.23 8.99
C THR A 93 -12.89 -16.38 8.57
N HIS A 94 -12.47 -16.38 7.29
CA HIS A 94 -11.21 -17.03 6.97
C HIS A 94 -10.21 -16.49 8.00
N LYS A 95 -9.86 -17.33 8.98
CA LYS A 95 -8.60 -17.18 9.70
C LYS A 95 -7.57 -17.11 8.58
N GLN A 96 -7.20 -15.89 8.16
CA GLN A 96 -5.88 -15.71 7.60
C GLN A 96 -5.00 -16.26 8.71
N GLU A 97 -4.45 -17.46 8.52
CA GLU A 97 -3.33 -17.91 9.32
C GLU A 97 -2.38 -16.74 9.31
N GLN A 98 -2.22 -16.08 10.44
CA GLN A 98 -1.29 -14.98 10.58
C GLN A 98 0.08 -15.61 10.32
N LYS A 99 0.52 -15.53 9.07
CA LYS A 99 1.86 -15.98 8.73
C LYS A 99 2.80 -15.25 9.65
N GLN A 100 3.58 -15.99 10.40
CA GLN A 100 4.58 -15.42 11.29
C GLN A 100 5.42 -14.41 10.51
N LEU A 101 5.61 -13.21 11.06
CA LEU A 101 6.41 -12.16 10.44
C LEU A 101 7.82 -12.68 10.14
N GLN A 102 8.21 -12.60 8.88
CA GLN A 102 9.53 -13.00 8.40
C GLN A 102 10.33 -11.76 7.98
N MET A 103 11.04 -11.19 8.94
CA MET A 103 11.92 -10.06 8.67
C MET A 103 13.12 -10.50 7.84
N PRO A 104 13.51 -9.74 6.78
CA PRO A 104 14.73 -10.03 6.02
C PRO A 104 15.96 -10.01 6.89
N SER A 105 16.88 -10.96 6.64
CA SER A 105 18.15 -11.04 7.36
C SER A 105 18.99 -9.78 7.13
N LYS A 106 19.54 -9.21 8.21
CA LYS A 106 20.39 -8.02 8.17
C LYS A 106 21.73 -8.32 7.52
N ALA A 107 22.18 -7.41 6.65
CA ALA A 107 23.55 -7.44 6.12
C ALA A 107 24.56 -6.94 7.17
N ASN A 108 25.83 -7.29 6.98
CA ASN A 108 26.93 -6.85 7.87
C ASN A 108 27.22 -5.34 7.77
N ASN A 109 26.76 -4.67 6.73
CA ASN A 109 26.94 -3.23 6.54
C ASN A 109 25.73 -2.62 5.84
N MET A 110 25.68 -1.28 5.76
CA MET A 110 24.58 -0.51 5.18
C MET A 110 25.02 0.37 3.99
N HIS A 111 26.18 0.11 3.42
CA HIS A 111 26.79 1.01 2.44
C HIS A 111 25.89 1.25 1.22
N ARG A 112 25.27 0.19 0.67
CA ARG A 112 24.41 0.30 -0.50
C ARG A 112 23.12 1.06 -0.19
N ALA A 113 22.49 0.75 0.94
CA ALA A 113 21.25 1.43 1.37
C ALA A 113 21.52 2.92 1.62
N ILE A 114 22.59 3.26 2.34
CA ILE A 114 22.99 4.65 2.60
C ILE A 114 23.30 5.38 1.29
N ALA A 115 24.12 4.78 0.41
CA ALA A 115 24.46 5.38 -0.87
C ALA A 115 23.23 5.60 -1.75
N TYR A 116 22.33 4.63 -1.82
CA TYR A 116 21.07 4.76 -2.55
C TYR A 116 20.21 5.89 -2.02
N LEU A 117 19.93 5.92 -0.73
CA LEU A 117 19.09 6.96 -0.12
C LEU A 117 19.71 8.35 -0.28
N ASN A 118 21.01 8.48 -0.04
CA ASN A 118 21.69 9.78 -0.09
C ASN A 118 21.96 10.24 -1.52
N LYS A 119 22.61 9.41 -2.36
CA LYS A 119 23.05 9.81 -3.69
C LYS A 119 21.93 9.74 -4.72
N THR A 120 21.13 8.66 -4.70
CA THR A 120 20.07 8.46 -5.70
C THR A 120 18.76 9.14 -5.31
N ARG A 121 18.36 9.03 -4.03
CA ARG A 121 17.10 9.60 -3.54
C ARG A 121 17.24 10.97 -2.92
N LYS A 122 18.47 11.49 -2.77
CA LYS A 122 18.78 12.81 -2.23
C LYS A 122 18.31 13.04 -0.78
N ILE A 123 18.03 11.98 -0.04
CA ILE A 123 17.68 12.04 1.39
C ILE A 123 18.90 12.51 2.17
N LYS A 124 18.72 13.49 3.09
CA LYS A 124 19.80 14.03 3.92
C LYS A 124 20.42 12.95 4.79
N GLN A 125 21.75 13.01 4.96
CA GLN A 125 22.49 12.07 5.79
C GLN A 125 21.96 12.03 7.24
N ALA A 126 21.58 13.19 7.80
CA ALA A 126 21.00 13.26 9.14
C ALA A 126 19.70 12.47 9.28
N THR A 127 18.84 12.49 8.25
CA THR A 127 17.60 11.68 8.22
C THR A 127 17.91 10.19 8.18
N ILE A 128 18.89 9.79 7.35
CA ILE A 128 19.33 8.39 7.24
C ILE A 128 19.90 7.93 8.57
N GLN A 129 20.76 8.73 9.20
CA GLN A 129 21.37 8.42 10.49
C GLN A 129 20.30 8.28 11.58
N TYR A 130 19.33 9.18 11.64
CA TYR A 130 18.19 9.08 12.55
C TYR A 130 17.45 7.74 12.43
N LEU A 131 17.19 7.28 11.20
CA LEU A 131 16.52 5.98 10.98
C LEU A 131 17.35 4.79 11.48
N ILE A 132 18.68 4.88 11.30
CA ILE A 132 19.61 3.84 11.75
C ILE A 132 19.65 3.81 13.29
N ASP A 133 19.84 4.96 13.93
CA ASP A 133 19.94 5.10 15.39
C ASP A 133 18.66 4.64 16.10
N LYS A 134 17.49 4.93 15.49
CA LYS A 134 16.18 4.49 15.98
C LYS A 134 15.84 3.04 15.58
N LYS A 135 16.73 2.35 14.87
CA LYS A 135 16.50 0.98 14.34
C LYS A 135 15.24 0.89 13.50
N LEU A 136 14.90 1.95 12.77
CA LEU A 136 13.76 2.03 11.86
C LEU A 136 14.14 1.58 10.44
N MET A 137 15.44 1.43 10.15
CA MET A 137 15.94 0.99 8.85
C MET A 137 17.20 0.13 8.99
N TYR A 138 17.34 -0.84 8.10
CA TYR A 138 18.58 -1.57 7.88
C TYR A 138 18.70 -2.01 6.41
N GLN A 139 19.87 -2.53 6.03
CA GLN A 139 20.09 -3.18 4.73
C GLN A 139 19.95 -4.70 4.88
N ASP A 140 19.22 -5.34 3.98
CA ASP A 140 19.17 -6.82 3.94
C ASP A 140 20.34 -7.41 3.16
N ASN A 141 20.52 -8.75 3.23
CA ASN A 141 21.57 -9.47 2.54
C ASN A 141 21.50 -9.37 1.01
N LYS A 142 20.36 -8.95 0.44
CA LYS A 142 20.20 -8.67 -0.99
C LYS A 142 20.57 -7.24 -1.36
N GLY A 143 20.86 -6.40 -0.35
CA GLY A 143 21.20 -4.99 -0.51
C GLY A 143 19.99 -4.08 -0.62
N ASN A 144 18.79 -4.51 -0.23
CA ASN A 144 17.62 -3.66 -0.19
C ASN A 144 17.60 -2.80 1.08
N CYS A 145 16.99 -1.61 1.01
CA CYS A 145 16.56 -0.88 2.20
C CYS A 145 15.35 -1.59 2.79
N VAL A 146 15.40 -1.90 4.09
CA VAL A 146 14.29 -2.46 4.87
C VAL A 146 13.84 -1.41 5.86
N PHE A 147 12.61 -0.91 5.71
CA PHE A 147 11.99 0.07 6.60
C PHE A 147 11.03 -0.64 7.55
N VAL A 148 11.38 -0.67 8.82
CA VAL A 148 10.71 -1.47 9.86
C VAL A 148 9.44 -0.78 10.32
N TRP A 149 8.32 -1.48 10.26
CA TRP A 149 7.04 -0.99 10.80
C TRP A 149 6.92 -1.35 12.27
N ARG A 150 6.49 -0.39 13.06
CA ARG A 150 6.25 -0.61 14.49
C ARG A 150 4.84 -0.20 14.87
N ASP A 151 4.27 -0.93 15.82
CA ASP A 151 3.04 -0.53 16.49
C ASP A 151 3.29 0.60 17.52
N LEU A 152 2.23 0.98 18.23
CA LEU A 152 2.32 2.05 19.24
C LEU A 152 3.19 1.68 20.45
N GLU A 153 3.41 0.39 20.68
CA GLU A 153 4.22 -0.17 21.79
C GLU A 153 5.69 -0.35 21.35
N GLY A 154 6.00 -0.07 20.08
CA GLY A 154 7.34 -0.18 19.51
C GLY A 154 7.71 -1.58 19.03
N LYS A 155 6.78 -2.54 19.03
CA LYS A 155 6.98 -3.91 18.52
C LYS A 155 7.08 -3.89 16.99
N GLU A 156 7.99 -4.68 16.44
CA GLU A 156 8.13 -4.85 14.99
C GLU A 156 6.95 -5.70 14.45
N ILE A 157 6.17 -5.12 13.55
CA ILE A 157 4.95 -5.72 13.00
C ILE A 157 4.99 -5.87 11.48
N GLY A 158 6.06 -5.45 10.83
CA GLY A 158 6.22 -5.55 9.39
C GLY A 158 7.41 -4.77 8.87
N ALA A 159 7.60 -4.80 7.56
CA ALA A 159 8.58 -3.97 6.88
C ALA A 159 8.24 -3.74 5.41
N GLU A 160 8.55 -2.52 4.93
CA GLU A 160 8.63 -2.19 3.50
C GLU A 160 10.06 -2.39 3.01
N LEU A 161 10.21 -2.99 1.83
CA LEU A 161 11.50 -3.23 1.17
C LEU A 161 11.62 -2.41 -0.11
N ASN A 162 12.74 -1.71 -0.25
CA ASN A 162 13.07 -0.98 -1.47
C ASN A 162 14.42 -1.42 -2.01
N GLY A 163 14.44 -1.91 -3.27
CA GLY A 163 15.67 -2.26 -3.96
C GLY A 163 16.58 -1.06 -4.20
N THR A 164 17.88 -1.24 -4.06
CA THR A 164 18.88 -0.20 -4.27
C THR A 164 19.46 -0.16 -5.68
N LEU A 165 19.13 -1.13 -6.54
CA LEU A 165 19.54 -1.16 -7.94
C LEU A 165 18.62 -0.27 -8.79
N THR A 166 19.20 0.71 -9.48
CA THR A 166 18.47 1.62 -10.36
C THR A 166 18.01 0.95 -11.67
N SER A 167 18.75 -0.06 -12.13
CA SER A 167 18.44 -0.84 -13.34
C SER A 167 17.29 -1.83 -13.15
N LYS A 168 17.01 -2.25 -11.90
CA LYS A 168 15.93 -3.19 -11.58
C LYS A 168 15.16 -2.71 -10.37
N ARG A 169 14.05 -2.03 -10.62
CA ARG A 169 13.17 -1.57 -9.53
C ARG A 169 12.60 -2.76 -8.77
N PHE A 170 12.70 -2.71 -7.46
CA PHE A 170 12.06 -3.67 -6.56
C PHE A 170 11.42 -2.92 -5.40
N LYS A 171 10.15 -3.19 -5.16
CA LYS A 171 9.40 -2.82 -3.96
C LYS A 171 8.73 -4.07 -3.42
N GLY A 172 8.66 -4.24 -2.12
CA GLY A 172 8.04 -5.40 -1.49
C GLY A 172 7.68 -5.13 -0.04
N ILE A 173 6.96 -6.07 0.54
CA ILE A 173 6.60 -6.10 1.95
C ILE A 173 7.08 -7.42 2.53
N ALA A 174 7.63 -7.41 3.74
CA ALA A 174 8.07 -8.61 4.42
C ALA A 174 6.88 -9.56 4.66
N PRO A 175 7.02 -10.88 4.37
CA PRO A 175 5.94 -11.82 4.59
C PRO A 175 5.48 -11.83 6.04
N GLY A 176 4.16 -11.91 6.27
CA GLY A 176 3.56 -11.87 7.62
C GLY A 176 3.52 -10.48 8.24
N SER A 177 3.83 -9.40 7.50
CA SER A 177 3.61 -8.03 7.96
C SER A 177 2.15 -7.77 8.28
N ALA A 178 1.88 -7.02 9.34
CA ALA A 178 0.54 -6.70 9.79
C ALA A 178 -0.21 -5.88 8.74
N TRP A 179 -1.35 -6.43 8.28
CA TRP A 179 -2.21 -5.74 7.32
C TRP A 179 -2.81 -4.48 7.95
N GLY A 180 -2.95 -3.43 7.17
CA GLY A 180 -3.48 -2.16 7.65
C GLY A 180 -2.49 -1.33 8.47
N HIS A 181 -1.21 -1.68 8.46
CA HIS A 181 -0.12 -0.90 9.04
C HIS A 181 0.89 -0.51 7.96
N GLY A 182 1.79 0.42 8.32
CA GLY A 182 2.83 0.89 7.44
C GLY A 182 4.02 1.44 8.22
N PHE A 183 5.08 1.81 7.50
CA PHE A 183 6.19 2.52 8.11
C PHE A 183 5.71 3.86 8.66
N ASN A 184 6.11 4.22 9.87
CA ASN A 184 5.67 5.46 10.48
C ASN A 184 6.77 6.17 11.27
N ILE A 185 6.67 7.50 11.33
CA ILE A 185 7.50 8.37 12.17
C ILE A 185 6.57 9.33 12.90
N LYS A 186 6.66 9.33 14.23
CA LYS A 186 5.86 10.21 15.10
C LYS A 186 6.74 11.31 15.68
N SER A 187 6.19 12.54 15.74
CA SER A 187 6.82 13.72 16.38
C SER A 187 5.82 14.44 17.26
N GLY A 188 6.05 14.47 18.54
CA GLY A 188 5.17 15.15 19.51
C GLY A 188 3.80 14.52 19.67
N THR A 189 2.80 15.33 20.01
CA THR A 189 1.38 14.96 20.04
C THR A 189 0.86 14.83 18.61
N VAL A 190 -0.01 13.86 18.34
CA VAL A 190 -0.53 13.66 16.97
C VAL A 190 -1.74 14.56 16.75
N GLU A 191 -1.50 15.75 16.23
CA GLU A 191 -2.53 16.70 15.78
C GLU A 191 -2.85 16.50 14.30
N THR A 192 -1.87 16.02 13.51
CA THR A 192 -2.02 15.77 12.07
C THR A 192 -1.47 14.42 11.67
N ILE A 193 -2.17 13.72 10.79
CA ILE A 193 -1.74 12.45 10.18
C ILE A 193 -1.47 12.71 8.71
N TYR A 194 -0.25 12.39 8.25
CA TYR A 194 0.13 12.46 6.84
C TYR A 194 0.27 11.06 6.25
N PHE A 195 -0.44 10.77 5.16
CA PHE A 195 -0.37 9.48 4.47
C PHE A 195 0.38 9.60 3.16
N PHE A 196 1.41 8.77 2.97
CA PHE A 196 2.26 8.72 1.77
C PHE A 196 2.12 7.35 1.09
N GLU A 197 2.30 7.32 -0.25
CA GLU A 197 2.31 6.05 -0.97
C GLU A 197 3.53 5.20 -0.61
N SER A 198 4.71 5.78 -0.43
CA SER A 198 5.94 5.04 -0.09
C SER A 198 6.75 5.71 1.03
N THR A 199 7.60 4.90 1.68
CA THR A 199 8.56 5.42 2.67
C THR A 199 9.54 6.42 2.06
N ILE A 200 9.91 6.28 0.78
CA ILE A 200 10.79 7.23 0.11
C ILE A 200 10.14 8.61 0.00
N ASP A 201 8.84 8.67 -0.31
CA ASP A 201 8.10 9.95 -0.39
C ASP A 201 7.94 10.59 0.99
N LEU A 202 7.63 9.79 2.01
CA LEU A 202 7.60 10.22 3.40
C LEU A 202 8.95 10.84 3.82
N LEU A 203 10.06 10.17 3.55
CA LEU A 203 11.40 10.68 3.89
C LEU A 203 11.77 11.92 3.08
N SER A 204 11.36 11.98 1.83
CA SER A 204 11.55 13.16 0.97
C SER A 204 10.80 14.36 1.52
N PHE A 205 9.56 14.16 1.92
CA PHE A 205 8.73 15.19 2.55
C PHE A 205 9.39 15.76 3.83
N THR A 206 9.95 14.91 4.71
CA THR A 206 10.67 15.38 5.90
C THR A 206 11.93 16.20 5.59
N ASN A 207 12.47 16.05 4.37
CA ASN A 207 13.62 16.82 3.90
C ASN A 207 13.24 18.12 3.19
N LEU A 208 11.99 18.19 2.66
CA LEU A 208 11.44 19.39 2.04
C LEU A 208 10.88 20.36 3.08
N GLN A 209 10.22 19.85 4.11
CA GLN A 209 9.61 20.67 5.15
C GLN A 209 9.70 20.03 6.54
N LYS A 210 9.65 20.86 7.57
CA LYS A 210 9.59 20.40 8.96
C LYS A 210 8.15 20.20 9.38
N CYS A 211 7.90 19.13 10.12
CA CYS A 211 6.63 18.86 10.76
C CYS A 211 6.83 18.55 12.24
N SER A 212 5.92 19.03 13.08
CA SER A 212 5.84 18.75 14.51
C SER A 212 4.39 18.37 14.85
N ASN A 213 4.19 17.75 15.99
CA ASN A 213 2.88 17.30 16.44
C ASN A 213 2.13 16.45 15.40
N CYS A 214 2.83 15.53 14.75
CA CYS A 214 2.27 14.75 13.67
C CYS A 214 2.75 13.31 13.68
N ILE A 215 2.06 12.49 12.92
CA ILE A 215 2.53 11.18 12.49
C ILE A 215 2.56 11.12 10.96
N LEU A 216 3.68 10.68 10.42
CA LEU A 216 3.90 10.46 8.99
C LEU A 216 3.81 8.96 8.74
N ILE A 217 3.03 8.51 7.77
CA ILE A 217 2.73 7.11 7.53
C ILE A 217 2.93 6.79 6.05
N SER A 218 3.78 5.80 5.75
CA SER A 218 3.83 5.18 4.43
C SER A 218 2.84 4.04 4.38
N MET A 219 1.95 4.06 3.42
CA MET A 219 1.01 2.96 3.17
C MET A 219 1.67 1.76 2.48
N ALA A 220 2.91 1.90 1.98
CA ALA A 220 3.60 0.90 1.15
C ALA A 220 2.75 0.46 -0.07
N GLY A 221 2.31 1.43 -0.85
CA GLY A 221 1.30 1.39 -1.90
C GLY A 221 0.01 2.09 -1.45
N LEU A 222 -0.98 2.15 -2.32
CA LEU A 222 -2.27 2.79 -2.03
C LEU A 222 -3.19 1.81 -1.26
N LYS A 223 -3.15 1.85 0.08
CA LYS A 223 -3.87 0.92 0.96
C LYS A 223 -4.83 1.65 1.90
N LYS A 224 -6.13 1.56 1.61
CA LYS A 224 -7.19 2.18 2.41
C LYS A 224 -7.23 1.68 3.86
N GLU A 225 -6.88 0.41 4.09
CA GLU A 225 -6.88 -0.20 5.42
C GLU A 225 -5.91 0.51 6.37
N VAL A 226 -4.76 0.95 5.85
CA VAL A 226 -3.80 1.74 6.62
C VAL A 226 -4.44 3.07 7.02
N VAL A 227 -5.09 3.76 6.09
CA VAL A 227 -5.76 5.04 6.36
C VAL A 227 -6.84 4.87 7.43
N PHE A 228 -7.74 3.90 7.26
CA PHE A 228 -8.84 3.66 8.21
C PHE A 228 -8.35 3.27 9.60
N ASN A 229 -7.28 2.46 9.70
CA ASN A 229 -6.74 2.07 11.00
C ASN A 229 -6.17 3.25 11.77
N TYR A 230 -5.40 4.11 11.12
CA TYR A 230 -4.80 5.26 11.81
C TYR A 230 -5.82 6.35 12.14
N ILE A 231 -6.86 6.55 11.31
CA ILE A 231 -7.99 7.43 11.64
C ILE A 231 -8.72 6.95 12.91
N LYS A 232 -8.90 5.64 13.08
CA LYS A 232 -9.49 5.07 14.30
C LYS A 232 -8.63 5.28 15.55
N LEU A 233 -7.31 5.23 15.39
CA LEU A 233 -6.34 5.43 16.49
C LEU A 233 -6.26 6.89 16.94
N TYR A 234 -6.41 7.84 16.02
CA TYR A 234 -6.24 9.27 16.24
C TYR A 234 -7.44 10.05 15.71
N LYS A 235 -8.58 9.91 16.42
CA LYS A 235 -9.90 10.37 15.96
C LYS A 235 -10.00 11.90 15.78
N ASP A 236 -9.24 12.66 16.57
CA ASP A 236 -9.31 14.12 16.62
C ASP A 236 -8.21 14.79 15.77
N SER A 237 -7.44 14.01 15.02
CA SER A 237 -6.34 14.53 14.21
C SER A 237 -6.82 14.98 12.83
N GLU A 238 -6.22 16.05 12.33
CA GLU A 238 -6.34 16.44 10.92
C GLU A 238 -5.74 15.36 10.02
N ILE A 239 -6.38 15.07 8.89
CA ILE A 239 -5.91 14.07 7.94
C ILE A 239 -5.45 14.75 6.66
N VAL A 240 -4.22 14.43 6.24
CA VAL A 240 -3.61 14.97 5.04
C VAL A 240 -3.13 13.82 4.14
N MET A 241 -3.71 13.75 2.95
CA MET A 241 -3.33 12.77 1.93
C MET A 241 -2.17 13.33 1.10
N CYS A 242 -0.99 12.73 1.22
CA CYS A 242 0.24 13.08 0.53
C CYS A 242 0.63 11.99 -0.50
N VAL A 243 -0.33 11.59 -1.32
CA VAL A 243 -0.16 10.59 -2.38
C VAL A 243 0.38 11.23 -3.66
N ASP A 244 0.90 10.39 -4.55
CA ASP A 244 1.52 10.81 -5.81
C ASP A 244 0.58 11.70 -6.65
N ASN A 245 1.16 12.47 -7.57
CA ASN A 245 0.44 13.32 -8.52
C ASN A 245 0.21 12.55 -9.82
N ASP A 246 -0.62 11.51 -9.74
CA ASP A 246 -0.99 10.70 -10.90
C ASP A 246 -2.43 10.19 -10.79
N SER A 247 -2.94 9.61 -11.89
CA SER A 247 -4.33 9.16 -11.99
C SER A 247 -4.66 8.02 -11.00
N ALA A 248 -3.70 7.17 -10.63
CA ALA A 248 -3.94 6.09 -9.69
C ALA A 248 -4.18 6.62 -8.27
N ALA A 249 -3.44 7.67 -7.88
CA ALA A 249 -3.65 8.36 -6.62
C ALA A 249 -4.99 9.13 -6.59
N ASP A 250 -5.36 9.79 -7.70
CA ASP A 250 -6.65 10.49 -7.83
C ASP A 250 -7.81 9.53 -7.68
N GLU A 251 -7.73 8.38 -8.34
CA GLU A 251 -8.74 7.34 -8.25
C GLU A 251 -8.83 6.74 -6.85
N PHE A 252 -7.68 6.46 -6.20
CA PHE A 252 -7.64 5.98 -4.81
C PHE A 252 -8.35 6.94 -3.85
N ILE A 253 -8.13 8.24 -3.99
CA ILE A 253 -8.81 9.28 -3.19
C ILE A 253 -10.31 9.23 -3.43
N LYS A 254 -10.75 9.21 -4.69
CA LYS A 254 -12.16 9.26 -5.08
C LYS A 254 -12.93 8.01 -4.64
N ILE A 255 -12.42 6.81 -4.95
CA ILE A 255 -13.11 5.54 -4.64
C ILE A 255 -13.29 5.34 -3.14
N ASN A 256 -12.35 5.81 -2.33
CA ASN A 256 -12.40 5.63 -0.88
C ASN A 256 -13.03 6.82 -0.13
N ASN A 257 -13.60 7.81 -0.83
CA ASN A 257 -14.15 9.03 -0.27
C ASN A 257 -13.15 9.77 0.63
N PHE A 258 -11.90 9.85 0.18
CA PHE A 258 -10.83 10.59 0.87
C PHE A 258 -10.70 12.03 0.39
N ASP A 259 -11.48 12.45 -0.59
CA ASP A 259 -11.62 13.84 -1.09
C ASP A 259 -12.11 14.84 -0.03
N LYS A 260 -12.78 14.33 1.02
CA LYS A 260 -13.14 15.10 2.21
C LYS A 260 -11.96 15.50 3.09
N TYR A 261 -10.79 14.87 2.91
CA TYR A 261 -9.56 15.17 3.65
C TYR A 261 -8.70 16.15 2.86
N LYS A 262 -7.87 16.89 3.59
CA LYS A 262 -6.89 17.75 2.95
C LYS A 262 -5.95 16.93 2.07
N ARG A 263 -5.64 17.43 0.89
CA ARG A 263 -4.65 16.83 0.00
C ARG A 263 -3.46 17.76 -0.16
N MET A 264 -2.26 17.22 0.01
CA MET A 264 -1.01 17.90 -0.29
C MET A 264 -0.37 17.19 -1.48
N ILE A 265 -0.45 17.82 -2.65
CA ILE A 265 0.01 17.25 -3.92
C ILE A 265 1.45 17.67 -4.15
N PRO A 266 2.38 16.76 -4.49
CA PRO A 266 3.73 17.13 -4.92
C PRO A 266 3.66 17.94 -6.22
N LYS A 267 4.63 18.84 -6.41
CA LYS A 267 4.72 19.66 -7.64
C LYS A 267 5.08 18.83 -8.87
N SER A 268 5.93 17.82 -8.68
CA SER A 268 6.31 16.83 -9.67
C SER A 268 5.40 15.59 -9.56
N LYS A 269 5.87 14.44 -10.03
CA LYS A 269 5.15 13.18 -9.92
C LYS A 269 4.97 12.72 -8.46
N ASP A 270 6.04 12.82 -7.67
CA ASP A 270 6.09 12.38 -6.27
C ASP A 270 6.99 13.31 -5.44
N PHE A 271 6.96 13.19 -4.11
CA PHE A 271 7.77 14.03 -3.22
C PHE A 271 9.27 13.79 -3.37
N ASN A 272 9.68 12.61 -3.86
CA ASN A 272 11.09 12.36 -4.11
C ASN A 272 11.61 13.10 -5.34
N GLU A 273 10.81 13.21 -6.39
CA GLU A 273 11.18 14.03 -7.55
C GLU A 273 11.24 15.52 -7.19
N ASP A 274 10.32 16.03 -6.36
CA ASP A 274 10.39 17.40 -5.84
C ASP A 274 11.70 17.65 -5.07
N LEU A 275 12.10 16.70 -4.20
CA LEU A 275 13.35 16.81 -3.45
C LEU A 275 14.57 16.81 -4.37
N LYS A 276 14.59 15.98 -5.40
CA LYS A 276 15.69 15.93 -6.38
C LYS A 276 15.80 17.24 -7.16
N MET A 277 14.67 17.79 -7.62
CA MET A 277 14.65 19.07 -8.34
C MET A 277 15.19 20.21 -7.49
N LEU A 278 14.76 20.31 -6.21
CA LEU A 278 15.26 21.30 -5.29
C LEU A 278 16.79 21.22 -5.11
N LYS A 279 17.31 19.99 -5.00
CA LYS A 279 18.76 19.76 -4.85
C LYS A 279 19.56 20.08 -6.11
N SER A 280 19.00 19.85 -7.28
CA SER A 280 19.65 20.20 -8.57
C SER A 280 19.77 21.70 -8.76
N THR A 281 18.74 22.46 -8.38
CA THR A 281 18.78 23.94 -8.46
C THR A 281 19.80 24.56 -7.51
N MET A 282 19.99 23.99 -6.32
CA MET A 282 20.97 24.48 -5.32
C MET A 282 22.43 24.18 -5.69
N HIS A 283 22.72 23.30 -6.64
CA HIS A 283 24.09 23.01 -7.10
C HIS A 283 24.49 23.86 -8.33
N ASN A 284 23.53 24.51 -8.98
CA ASN A 284 23.73 25.34 -10.16
C ASN A 284 23.69 26.85 -9.83
N SER A 285 23.46 27.19 -8.60
CA SER A 285 23.55 28.55 -8.02
C SER A 285 24.78 28.69 -7.11
#